data_31aacb71ed7019615c6da28cc7c5c3c3
#
_entry.id   31aacb71ed7019615c6da28cc7c5c3c3
#
_cell.length_a   1.000
_cell.length_b   1.000
_cell.length_c   1.000
_cell.angle_alpha   90.00
_cell.angle_beta   90.00
_cell.angle_gamma   90.00
#
_symmetry.space_group_name_H-M   'P 1'
#
loop_
_entity.id
_entity.type
_entity.pdbx_description
1 polymer ?
#
loop_
_entity_poly.entity_id
_entity_poly.type
_entity_poly.pdbx_seq_one_letter_code
_entity_poly.pdbx_strand_id
1 'polypeptide(L)'
;MALVLAVFEPNIAGHSALVTTDVGVSLFFLASIFCFYQYVVRPTVWNLALAGVMAGLLLASKHSGILLAPMLVLLICWEVVTAERWDRGKTLLRLSGALAAVVVIGVAVLWAFYGFRYAARPAGLRLSTSLADYTKPLGAISAGGVLWVARWHLLPESYLMGLVDVKRMAQFYPTFVFGKVYAHGQWWYFPAVIAIKTTLGMLALCVLAVVAVVTGKLKGARELAFLVIPGVVYLGVAMASGMNIGARHILPLYALAAILCGGAVSALAHSSRRWAWVCGVLIAAHVGSSLAAAPNFIPYGNEAWGGSGNTYKLLSDASVDWAQQLYQVKAWEDRHPGQECWFAYFANPVVEPSTYGIKCHTLPTIDTFWMSGESPVPAEVKGYVLVSAGDLSGCEWPSGKLNPYEACQALKPEENIDGGVLVYEGEFDLRRAAGLSRAEAAFQLFWTGKAGDALPLAREAVAIDPGGLLAETALGDSAAATGQKEEARKAWTSALESARKLEPDAQVSYVPELEEKLRKM
;
A
#
# COMPACT_ATOMS: atom_id res chain seq x y z
N MET A 1 22.52 -0.18 19.82
CA MET A 1 21.93 -1.39 19.22
C MET A 1 20.64 -1.08 18.47
N ALA A 2 19.59 -0.52 19.11
CA ALA A 2 18.32 -0.20 18.44
C ALA A 2 18.49 0.66 17.16
N LEU A 3 19.36 1.69 17.21
CA LEU A 3 19.64 2.53 16.05
C LEU A 3 20.26 1.73 14.89
N VAL A 4 21.22 0.81 15.19
CA VAL A 4 21.81 -0.05 14.15
C VAL A 4 20.74 -0.94 13.52
N LEU A 5 19.87 -1.56 14.33
CA LEU A 5 18.77 -2.39 13.81
C LEU A 5 17.78 -1.59 12.96
N ALA A 6 17.49 -0.34 13.32
CA ALA A 6 16.57 0.50 12.56
C ALA A 6 17.20 1.04 11.25
N VAL A 7 18.47 1.45 11.27
CA VAL A 7 19.16 2.02 10.10
C VAL A 7 19.40 0.95 9.02
N PHE A 8 19.72 -0.26 9.44
CA PHE A 8 19.94 -1.39 8.52
C PHE A 8 18.67 -2.24 8.29
N GLU A 9 17.47 -1.75 8.67
CA GLU A 9 16.22 -2.42 8.29
C GLU A 9 15.87 -2.10 6.83
N PRO A 10 15.88 -3.11 5.92
CA PRO A 10 15.72 -2.87 4.48
C PRO A 10 14.43 -2.14 4.12
N ASN A 11 13.32 -2.43 4.82
CA ASN A 11 12.04 -1.77 4.55
C ASN A 11 12.06 -0.30 4.96
N ILE A 12 12.69 0.05 6.09
CA ILE A 12 12.87 1.46 6.47
C ILE A 12 13.79 2.16 5.47
N ALA A 13 14.92 1.54 5.11
CA ALA A 13 15.87 2.11 4.16
C ALA A 13 15.24 2.36 2.79
N GLY A 14 14.52 1.37 2.24
CA GLY A 14 13.86 1.47 0.93
C GLY A 14 12.81 2.58 0.89
N HIS A 15 11.95 2.64 1.88
CA HIS A 15 10.90 3.66 1.92
C HIS A 15 11.38 5.05 2.36
N SER A 16 12.59 5.17 2.92
CA SER A 16 13.17 6.47 3.29
C SER A 16 13.56 7.33 2.09
N ALA A 17 13.84 6.71 0.94
CA ALA A 17 14.18 7.41 -0.30
C ALA A 17 12.94 7.85 -1.11
N LEU A 18 11.75 7.35 -0.75
CA LEU A 18 10.52 7.63 -1.48
C LEU A 18 9.79 8.85 -0.90
N VAL A 19 9.18 9.65 -1.77
CA VAL A 19 8.34 10.78 -1.37
C VAL A 19 6.95 10.25 -0.97
N THR A 20 6.91 9.51 0.14
CA THR A 20 5.69 8.96 0.75
C THR A 20 5.55 9.39 2.20
N THR A 21 4.36 9.24 2.76
CA THR A 21 4.07 9.61 4.16
C THR A 21 4.52 8.57 5.19
N ASP A 22 5.03 7.41 4.74
CA ASP A 22 5.20 6.21 5.57
C ASP A 22 6.31 6.35 6.62
N VAL A 23 7.42 6.97 6.25
CA VAL A 23 8.51 7.25 7.21
C VAL A 23 8.10 8.37 8.16
N GLY A 24 7.42 9.40 7.65
CA GLY A 24 6.88 10.49 8.48
C GLY A 24 5.91 9.99 9.54
N VAL A 25 4.95 9.14 9.15
CA VAL A 25 4.01 8.54 10.13
C VAL A 25 4.75 7.65 11.14
N SER A 26 5.76 6.89 10.72
CA SER A 26 6.54 6.04 11.62
C SER A 26 7.31 6.86 12.66
N LEU A 27 7.92 7.96 12.24
CA LEU A 27 8.61 8.89 13.12
C LEU A 27 7.66 9.51 14.15
N PHE A 28 6.56 10.12 13.69
CA PHE A 28 5.64 10.82 14.59
C PHE A 28 4.82 9.87 15.45
N PHE A 29 4.58 8.64 14.99
CA PHE A 29 4.00 7.59 15.80
C PHE A 29 4.88 7.23 17.00
N LEU A 30 6.16 6.93 16.73
CA LEU A 30 7.13 6.63 17.78
C LEU A 30 7.34 7.84 18.72
N ALA A 31 7.46 9.04 18.16
CA ALA A 31 7.64 10.28 18.92
C ALA A 31 6.44 10.57 19.84
N SER A 32 5.21 10.33 19.36
CA SER A 32 3.99 10.53 20.17
C SER A 32 3.96 9.59 21.37
N ILE A 33 4.24 8.29 21.14
CA ILE A 33 4.31 7.29 22.21
C ILE A 33 5.42 7.65 23.21
N PHE A 34 6.60 8.02 22.72
CA PHE A 34 7.74 8.38 23.55
C PHE A 34 7.48 9.64 24.39
N CYS A 35 6.93 10.71 23.78
CA CYS A 35 6.61 11.93 24.52
C CYS A 35 5.51 11.70 25.57
N PHE A 36 4.51 10.84 25.26
CA PHE A 36 3.52 10.46 26.25
C PHE A 36 4.12 9.62 27.39
N TYR A 37 5.02 8.68 27.07
CA TYR A 37 5.81 7.94 28.07
C TYR A 37 6.60 8.91 28.98
N GLN A 38 7.29 9.89 28.39
CA GLN A 38 8.02 10.90 29.18
C GLN A 38 7.10 11.68 30.12
N TYR A 39 5.87 12.00 29.68
CA TYR A 39 4.87 12.63 30.54
C TYR A 39 4.42 11.70 31.68
N VAL A 40 4.21 10.43 31.41
CA VAL A 40 3.84 9.45 32.46
C VAL A 40 4.92 9.35 33.54
N VAL A 41 6.19 9.29 33.12
CA VAL A 41 7.36 9.19 34.04
C VAL A 41 7.66 10.54 34.75
N ARG A 42 7.58 11.65 34.00
CA ARG A 42 7.86 13.00 34.46
C ARG A 42 6.77 13.95 33.97
N PRO A 43 5.72 14.15 34.77
CA PRO A 43 4.55 14.95 34.36
C PRO A 43 4.90 16.46 34.39
N THR A 44 5.42 16.93 33.24
CA THR A 44 5.70 18.35 32.99
C THR A 44 4.81 18.87 31.87
N VAL A 45 4.54 20.17 31.87
CA VAL A 45 3.77 20.84 30.81
C VAL A 45 4.46 20.67 29.45
N TRP A 46 5.77 20.69 29.40
CA TRP A 46 6.55 20.53 28.19
C TRP A 46 6.39 19.12 27.58
N ASN A 47 6.47 18.08 28.42
CA ASN A 47 6.28 16.71 27.93
C ASN A 47 4.86 16.50 27.40
N LEU A 48 3.87 17.12 28.06
CA LEU A 48 2.47 17.08 27.61
C LEU A 48 2.28 17.84 26.28
N ALA A 49 2.84 19.04 26.18
CA ALA A 49 2.77 19.84 24.96
C ALA A 49 3.45 19.13 23.78
N LEU A 50 4.64 18.56 24.01
CA LEU A 50 5.35 17.77 22.99
C LEU A 50 4.53 16.55 22.55
N ALA A 51 3.92 15.81 23.49
CA ALA A 51 3.07 14.68 23.15
C ALA A 51 1.89 15.12 22.26
N GLY A 52 1.25 16.25 22.55
CA GLY A 52 0.17 16.80 21.74
C GLY A 52 0.64 17.26 20.36
N VAL A 53 1.79 17.94 20.27
CA VAL A 53 2.36 18.39 18.99
C VAL A 53 2.74 17.17 18.12
N MET A 54 3.42 16.16 18.68
CA MET A 54 3.78 14.95 17.94
C MET A 54 2.52 14.19 17.46
N ALA A 55 1.47 14.11 18.30
CA ALA A 55 0.19 13.53 17.90
C ALA A 55 -0.46 14.29 16.73
N GLY A 56 -0.39 15.63 16.74
CA GLY A 56 -0.90 16.44 15.63
C GLY A 56 -0.12 16.27 14.32
N LEU A 57 1.21 16.20 14.41
CA LEU A 57 2.07 15.89 13.26
C LEU A 57 1.82 14.47 12.72
N LEU A 58 1.56 13.51 13.61
CA LEU A 58 1.14 12.16 13.22
C LEU A 58 -0.18 12.18 12.44
N LEU A 59 -1.21 12.89 12.94
CA LEU A 59 -2.49 13.03 12.25
C LEU A 59 -2.33 13.71 10.89
N ALA A 60 -1.50 14.74 10.79
CA ALA A 60 -1.21 15.44 9.55
C ALA A 60 -0.42 14.58 8.53
N SER A 61 0.37 13.62 9.02
CA SER A 61 1.18 12.76 8.14
C SER A 61 0.36 11.68 7.44
N LYS A 62 -0.56 11.01 8.15
CA LYS A 62 -1.36 9.92 7.58
C LYS A 62 -2.63 9.67 8.39
N HIS A 63 -3.72 9.29 7.73
CA HIS A 63 -4.99 9.01 8.40
C HIS A 63 -4.92 7.87 9.45
N SER A 64 -3.98 6.93 9.29
CA SER A 64 -3.71 5.90 10.31
C SER A 64 -3.25 6.47 11.66
N GLY A 65 -2.83 7.73 11.71
CA GLY A 65 -2.48 8.43 12.95
C GLY A 65 -3.61 8.47 13.98
N ILE A 66 -4.87 8.34 13.56
CA ILE A 66 -6.02 8.26 14.47
C ILE A 66 -5.94 7.06 15.43
N LEU A 67 -5.19 6.01 15.07
CA LEU A 67 -4.96 4.83 15.90
C LEU A 67 -4.20 5.14 17.19
N LEU A 68 -3.54 6.28 17.27
CA LEU A 68 -2.88 6.71 18.50
C LEU A 68 -3.88 6.83 19.68
N ALA A 69 -5.10 7.32 19.43
CA ALA A 69 -6.09 7.53 20.46
C ALA A 69 -6.46 6.24 21.24
N PRO A 70 -6.91 5.15 20.63
CA PRO A 70 -7.16 3.89 21.34
C PRO A 70 -5.90 3.31 21.98
N MET A 71 -4.71 3.50 21.41
CA MET A 71 -3.46 3.04 22.01
C MET A 71 -3.16 3.79 23.31
N LEU A 72 -3.32 5.12 23.33
CA LEU A 72 -3.15 5.91 24.54
C LEU A 72 -4.17 5.54 25.63
N VAL A 73 -5.42 5.24 25.24
CA VAL A 73 -6.43 4.74 26.19
C VAL A 73 -5.98 3.44 26.82
N LEU A 74 -5.49 2.47 26.03
CA LEU A 74 -5.00 1.19 26.57
C LEU A 74 -3.76 1.37 27.46
N LEU A 75 -2.86 2.27 27.11
CA LEU A 75 -1.71 2.60 27.95
C LEU A 75 -2.13 3.26 29.27
N ILE A 76 -3.15 4.12 29.26
CA ILE A 76 -3.74 4.70 30.46
C ILE A 76 -4.35 3.60 31.33
N CYS A 77 -5.13 2.68 30.71
CA CYS A 77 -5.68 1.53 31.44
C CYS A 77 -4.58 0.70 32.10
N TRP A 78 -3.48 0.43 31.38
CA TRP A 78 -2.31 -0.26 31.93
C TRP A 78 -1.73 0.48 33.15
N GLU A 79 -1.47 1.77 33.05
CA GLU A 79 -0.93 2.59 34.14
C GLU A 79 -1.87 2.62 35.36
N VAL A 80 -3.18 2.68 35.16
CA VAL A 80 -4.18 2.66 36.22
C VAL A 80 -4.22 1.30 36.91
N VAL A 81 -4.20 0.20 36.14
CA VAL A 81 -4.26 -1.16 36.70
C VAL A 81 -3.01 -1.49 37.50
N THR A 82 -1.85 -1.04 37.03
CA THR A 82 -0.54 -1.28 37.68
C THR A 82 -0.24 -0.32 38.83
N ALA A 83 -1.00 0.78 38.95
CA ALA A 83 -0.88 1.70 40.08
C ALA A 83 -1.37 1.08 41.40
N GLU A 84 -0.86 1.55 42.51
CA GLU A 84 -1.36 1.17 43.83
C GLU A 84 -2.84 1.56 43.98
N ARG A 85 -3.62 0.75 44.73
CA ARG A 85 -5.09 0.88 44.79
C ARG A 85 -5.57 2.29 45.13
N TRP A 86 -4.89 2.96 46.08
CA TRP A 86 -5.25 4.32 46.53
C TRP A 86 -4.88 5.41 45.51
N ASP A 87 -3.95 5.15 44.60
CA ASP A 87 -3.54 6.11 43.58
C ASP A 87 -4.24 5.94 42.23
N ARG A 88 -5.02 4.87 42.06
CA ARG A 88 -5.70 4.58 40.76
C ARG A 88 -6.59 5.71 40.30
N GLY A 89 -7.41 6.28 41.20
CA GLY A 89 -8.30 7.38 40.86
C GLY A 89 -7.53 8.66 40.46
N LYS A 90 -6.47 9.01 41.18
CA LYS A 90 -5.61 10.15 40.84
C LYS A 90 -4.89 9.93 39.49
N THR A 91 -4.38 8.72 39.28
CA THR A 91 -3.72 8.34 38.03
C THR A 91 -4.68 8.41 36.84
N LEU A 92 -5.89 7.87 37.00
CA LEU A 92 -6.94 7.94 35.97
C LEU A 92 -7.28 9.39 35.64
N LEU A 93 -7.56 10.23 36.64
CA LEU A 93 -7.94 11.63 36.41
C LEU A 93 -6.80 12.41 35.73
N ARG A 94 -5.54 12.25 36.21
CA ARG A 94 -4.37 12.90 35.61
C ARG A 94 -4.17 12.49 34.16
N LEU A 95 -4.19 11.18 33.86
CA LEU A 95 -3.88 10.68 32.52
C LEU A 95 -5.04 10.89 31.55
N SER A 96 -6.29 10.88 32.02
CA SER A 96 -7.45 11.28 31.19
C SER A 96 -7.41 12.77 30.84
N GLY A 97 -7.04 13.62 31.80
CA GLY A 97 -6.78 15.04 31.53
C GLY A 97 -5.63 15.25 30.53
N ALA A 98 -4.56 14.46 30.66
CA ALA A 98 -3.45 14.48 29.71
C ALA A 98 -3.90 14.04 28.31
N LEU A 99 -4.69 12.96 28.18
CA LEU A 99 -5.24 12.54 26.91
C LEU A 99 -6.08 13.63 26.25
N ALA A 100 -6.97 14.27 27.03
CA ALA A 100 -7.77 15.38 26.52
C ALA A 100 -6.89 16.53 26.00
N ALA A 101 -5.82 16.89 26.74
CA ALA A 101 -4.87 17.91 26.31
C ALA A 101 -4.11 17.50 25.04
N VAL A 102 -3.65 16.24 24.93
CA VAL A 102 -2.98 15.71 23.74
C VAL A 102 -3.92 15.77 22.52
N VAL A 103 -5.20 15.40 22.70
CA VAL A 103 -6.20 15.48 21.63
C VAL A 103 -6.44 16.93 21.20
N VAL A 104 -6.63 17.86 22.15
CA VAL A 104 -6.86 19.28 21.83
C VAL A 104 -5.66 19.89 21.10
N ILE A 105 -4.44 19.68 21.60
CA ILE A 105 -3.23 20.21 20.96
C ILE A 105 -3.04 19.54 19.59
N GLY A 106 -3.21 18.22 19.52
CA GLY A 106 -3.06 17.46 18.26
C GLY A 106 -4.03 17.92 17.20
N VAL A 107 -5.29 18.11 17.54
CA VAL A 107 -6.31 18.65 16.63
C VAL A 107 -5.99 20.09 16.23
N ALA A 108 -5.50 20.94 17.16
CA ALA A 108 -5.09 22.31 16.83
C ALA A 108 -3.91 22.33 15.85
N VAL A 109 -2.92 21.44 16.00
CA VAL A 109 -1.81 21.28 15.05
C VAL A 109 -2.35 20.80 13.69
N LEU A 110 -3.24 19.82 13.65
CA LEU A 110 -3.86 19.38 12.40
C LEU A 110 -4.58 20.55 11.71
N TRP A 111 -5.38 21.33 12.43
CA TRP A 111 -6.06 22.49 11.90
C TRP A 111 -5.09 23.55 11.33
N ALA A 112 -3.92 23.72 11.94
CA ALA A 112 -2.89 24.63 11.42
C ALA A 112 -2.42 24.22 10.01
N PHE A 113 -2.26 22.93 9.72
CA PHE A 113 -1.94 22.43 8.38
C PHE A 113 -3.05 22.73 7.35
N TYR A 114 -4.29 22.86 7.79
CA TYR A 114 -5.42 23.27 6.94
C TYR A 114 -5.68 24.78 6.95
N GLY A 115 -4.76 25.58 7.54
CA GLY A 115 -4.89 27.04 7.65
C GLY A 115 -6.15 27.47 8.41
N PHE A 116 -6.59 26.65 9.36
CA PHE A 116 -7.83 26.84 10.14
C PHE A 116 -9.09 26.99 9.28
N ARG A 117 -9.11 26.38 8.08
CA ARG A 117 -10.27 26.39 7.17
C ARG A 117 -10.95 25.02 7.19
N TYR A 118 -12.27 25.02 7.46
CA TYR A 118 -13.05 23.78 7.39
C TYR A 118 -13.11 23.25 5.96
N ALA A 119 -13.54 24.08 5.01
CA ALA A 119 -13.57 23.76 3.59
C ALA A 119 -12.35 24.39 2.88
N ALA A 120 -11.45 23.56 2.37
CA ALA A 120 -10.20 24.00 1.74
C ALA A 120 -10.37 24.25 0.22
N ARG A 121 -11.49 24.85 -0.20
CA ARG A 121 -11.79 25.17 -1.59
C ARG A 121 -12.22 26.62 -1.76
N PRO A 122 -12.11 27.20 -2.98
CA PRO A 122 -12.61 28.54 -3.28
C PRO A 122 -14.12 28.68 -2.99
N ALA A 123 -14.53 29.87 -2.62
CA ALA A 123 -15.95 30.20 -2.41
C ALA A 123 -16.76 29.89 -3.68
N GLY A 124 -17.89 29.23 -3.51
CA GLY A 124 -18.79 28.87 -4.62
C GLY A 124 -18.53 27.49 -5.23
N LEU A 125 -17.34 26.89 -5.05
CA LEU A 125 -17.11 25.50 -5.45
C LEU A 125 -17.72 24.54 -4.42
N ARG A 126 -18.44 23.55 -4.94
CA ARG A 126 -18.99 22.44 -4.13
C ARG A 126 -18.25 21.17 -4.46
N LEU A 127 -18.22 20.24 -3.53
CA LEU A 127 -17.78 18.87 -3.82
C LEU A 127 -18.74 18.25 -4.85
N SER A 128 -18.21 17.54 -5.84
CA SER A 128 -19.02 16.81 -6.81
C SER A 128 -19.90 15.77 -6.13
N THR A 129 -19.35 15.13 -5.07
CA THR A 129 -20.09 14.23 -4.18
C THR A 129 -20.03 14.82 -2.77
N SER A 130 -21.20 15.02 -2.13
CA SER A 130 -21.23 15.51 -0.75
C SER A 130 -20.62 14.50 0.21
N LEU A 131 -20.07 14.97 1.35
CA LEU A 131 -19.57 14.06 2.39
C LEU A 131 -20.64 13.06 2.84
N ALA A 132 -21.90 13.49 2.90
CA ALA A 132 -23.02 12.61 3.28
C ALA A 132 -23.24 11.48 2.25
N ASP A 133 -23.18 11.80 0.96
CA ASP A 133 -23.30 10.78 -0.09
C ASP A 133 -22.05 9.89 -0.13
N TYR A 134 -20.88 10.47 0.10
CA TYR A 134 -19.62 9.74 0.08
C TYR A 134 -19.50 8.71 1.23
N THR A 135 -20.18 8.95 2.36
CA THR A 135 -20.23 8.03 3.51
C THR A 135 -21.25 6.91 3.37
N LYS A 136 -22.19 6.96 2.41
CA LYS A 136 -23.27 5.95 2.25
C LYS A 136 -22.77 4.49 2.18
N PRO A 137 -21.66 4.16 1.50
CA PRO A 137 -21.16 2.79 1.47
C PRO A 137 -20.57 2.31 2.80
N LEU A 138 -20.34 3.20 3.76
CA LEU A 138 -19.85 2.83 5.09
C LEU A 138 -21.00 2.31 5.94
N GLY A 139 -20.72 1.34 6.83
CA GLY A 139 -21.72 0.92 7.83
C GLY A 139 -22.23 2.10 8.68
N ALA A 140 -23.47 2.03 9.12
CA ALA A 140 -24.21 3.12 9.78
C ALA A 140 -23.45 3.79 10.94
N ILE A 141 -22.72 3.01 11.76
CA ILE A 141 -21.93 3.54 12.89
C ILE A 141 -20.81 4.43 12.39
N SER A 142 -20.06 3.97 11.37
CA SER A 142 -18.93 4.73 10.81
C SER A 142 -19.39 5.99 10.09
N ALA A 143 -20.44 5.89 9.27
CA ALA A 143 -21.04 7.03 8.60
C ALA A 143 -21.57 8.07 9.60
N GLY A 144 -22.32 7.60 10.61
CA GLY A 144 -22.86 8.47 11.66
C GLY A 144 -21.78 9.18 12.46
N GLY A 145 -20.68 8.49 12.79
CA GLY A 145 -19.54 9.09 13.49
C GLY A 145 -18.85 10.19 12.66
N VAL A 146 -18.58 9.94 11.36
CA VAL A 146 -17.99 10.95 10.47
C VAL A 146 -18.90 12.16 10.32
N LEU A 147 -20.20 11.94 10.09
CA LEU A 147 -21.18 13.04 9.93
C LEU A 147 -21.37 13.85 11.23
N TRP A 148 -21.29 13.19 12.39
CA TRP A 148 -21.31 13.87 13.67
C TRP A 148 -20.09 14.79 13.84
N VAL A 149 -18.88 14.30 13.55
CA VAL A 149 -17.63 15.10 13.59
C VAL A 149 -17.72 16.29 12.60
N ALA A 150 -18.24 16.04 11.39
CA ALA A 150 -18.44 17.06 10.38
C ALA A 150 -19.45 18.14 10.80
N ARG A 151 -20.57 17.72 11.42
CA ARG A 151 -21.61 18.65 11.91
C ARG A 151 -21.06 19.69 12.90
N TRP A 152 -20.13 19.25 13.75
CA TRP A 152 -19.52 20.12 14.76
C TRP A 152 -18.20 20.76 14.30
N HIS A 153 -17.82 20.57 13.03
CA HIS A 153 -16.57 21.04 12.46
C HIS A 153 -15.35 20.70 13.34
N LEU A 154 -15.32 19.49 13.94
CA LEU A 154 -14.23 19.10 14.82
C LEU A 154 -12.93 18.81 14.06
N LEU A 155 -13.03 18.37 12.81
CA LEU A 155 -11.91 18.12 11.91
C LEU A 155 -12.16 18.78 10.55
N PRO A 156 -11.12 19.15 9.79
CA PRO A 156 -11.27 19.69 8.43
C PRO A 156 -12.03 18.75 7.50
N GLU A 157 -12.87 19.29 6.61
CA GLU A 157 -13.69 18.50 5.69
C GLU A 157 -12.85 17.57 4.80
N SER A 158 -11.75 18.08 4.23
CA SER A 158 -10.86 17.27 3.39
C SER A 158 -10.20 16.13 4.16
N TYR A 159 -9.88 16.32 5.45
CA TYR A 159 -9.37 15.26 6.30
C TYR A 159 -10.41 14.16 6.52
N LEU A 160 -11.67 14.54 6.75
CA LEU A 160 -12.79 13.60 6.88
C LEU A 160 -13.06 12.85 5.58
N MET A 161 -13.01 13.53 4.44
CA MET A 161 -13.12 12.89 3.12
C MET A 161 -12.03 11.82 2.93
N GLY A 162 -10.77 12.15 3.25
CA GLY A 162 -9.67 11.19 3.16
C GLY A 162 -9.81 10.00 4.11
N LEU A 163 -10.34 10.19 5.34
CA LEU A 163 -10.65 9.07 6.25
C LEU A 163 -11.70 8.12 5.66
N VAL A 164 -12.74 8.68 5.03
CA VAL A 164 -13.79 7.91 4.36
C VAL A 164 -13.21 7.17 3.17
N ASP A 165 -12.36 7.85 2.37
CA ASP A 165 -11.74 7.30 1.18
C ASP A 165 -10.87 6.07 1.51
N VAL A 166 -9.95 6.20 2.46
CA VAL A 166 -9.13 5.07 2.94
C VAL A 166 -9.98 3.88 3.36
N LYS A 167 -11.11 4.12 4.04
CA LYS A 167 -11.99 3.05 4.48
C LYS A 167 -12.78 2.41 3.32
N ARG A 168 -13.14 3.19 2.31
CA ARG A 168 -13.78 2.68 1.09
C ARG A 168 -12.80 1.85 0.26
N MET A 169 -11.62 2.41 -0.01
CA MET A 169 -10.56 1.72 -0.76
C MET A 169 -10.20 0.37 -0.14
N ALA A 170 -10.11 0.31 1.19
CA ALA A 170 -9.82 -0.94 1.91
C ALA A 170 -10.86 -2.05 1.70
N GLN A 171 -12.05 -1.75 1.18
CA GLN A 171 -13.09 -2.76 0.91
C GLN A 171 -12.93 -3.45 -0.45
N PHE A 172 -12.23 -2.80 -1.38
CA PHE A 172 -12.17 -3.23 -2.78
C PHE A 172 -10.75 -3.45 -3.29
N TYR A 173 -9.73 -3.27 -2.44
CA TYR A 173 -8.35 -3.36 -2.88
C TYR A 173 -7.90 -4.83 -3.00
N PRO A 174 -7.43 -5.26 -4.18
CA PRO A 174 -6.96 -6.63 -4.38
C PRO A 174 -5.64 -6.86 -3.63
N THR A 175 -5.34 -8.12 -3.38
CA THR A 175 -4.12 -8.53 -2.66
C THR A 175 -3.41 -9.62 -3.44
N PHE A 176 -2.12 -9.44 -3.71
CA PHE A 176 -1.26 -10.50 -4.23
C PHE A 176 -0.37 -11.05 -3.12
N VAL A 177 -0.43 -12.36 -2.92
CA VAL A 177 0.46 -13.05 -1.98
C VAL A 177 0.62 -14.51 -2.37
N PHE A 178 1.86 -15.03 -2.29
CA PHE A 178 2.24 -16.39 -2.68
C PHE A 178 1.78 -16.78 -4.09
N GLY A 179 1.95 -15.87 -5.05
CA GLY A 179 1.62 -16.12 -6.46
C GLY A 179 0.14 -16.11 -6.79
N LYS A 180 -0.73 -15.67 -5.86
CA LYS A 180 -2.18 -15.63 -6.04
C LYS A 180 -2.74 -14.23 -5.80
N VAL A 181 -3.61 -13.79 -6.70
CA VAL A 181 -4.43 -12.58 -6.52
C VAL A 181 -5.70 -12.95 -5.76
N TYR A 182 -5.99 -12.19 -4.71
CA TYR A 182 -7.24 -12.21 -3.95
C TYR A 182 -7.96 -10.89 -4.20
N ALA A 183 -9.25 -10.92 -4.40
CA ALA A 183 -10.05 -9.73 -4.65
C ALA A 183 -10.16 -8.81 -3.41
N HIS A 184 -9.91 -9.34 -2.24
CA HIS A 184 -9.96 -8.61 -0.97
C HIS A 184 -8.75 -8.90 -0.11
N GLY A 185 -8.47 -7.99 0.84
CA GLY A 185 -7.39 -8.13 1.81
C GLY A 185 -7.47 -9.42 2.62
N GLN A 186 -6.31 -9.99 2.94
CA GLN A 186 -6.15 -11.21 3.72
C GLN A 186 -5.60 -10.88 5.11
N TRP A 187 -6.25 -11.33 6.17
CA TRP A 187 -5.83 -11.04 7.55
C TRP A 187 -4.41 -11.50 7.87
N TRP A 188 -3.93 -12.57 7.21
CA TRP A 188 -2.60 -13.13 7.39
C TRP A 188 -1.53 -12.50 6.49
N TYR A 189 -1.89 -11.52 5.65
CA TYR A 189 -0.97 -10.85 4.73
C TYR A 189 0.23 -10.22 5.45
N PHE A 190 -0.03 -9.40 6.48
CA PHE A 190 1.07 -8.73 7.19
C PHE A 190 1.97 -9.68 7.98
N PRO A 191 1.48 -10.75 8.64
CA PRO A 191 2.34 -11.85 9.11
C PRO A 191 3.23 -12.45 8.03
N ALA A 192 2.72 -12.69 6.82
CA ALA A 192 3.52 -13.19 5.70
C ALA A 192 4.55 -12.14 5.24
N VAL A 193 4.16 -10.88 5.12
CA VAL A 193 5.08 -9.77 4.80
C VAL A 193 6.22 -9.69 5.83
N ILE A 194 5.93 -9.76 7.12
CA ILE A 194 6.96 -9.77 8.17
C ILE A 194 7.91 -10.96 7.99
N ALA A 195 7.38 -12.15 7.73
CA ALA A 195 8.19 -13.35 7.55
C ALA A 195 9.10 -13.27 6.30
N ILE A 196 8.64 -12.62 5.23
CA ILE A 196 9.37 -12.52 3.95
C ILE A 196 10.33 -11.32 3.95
N LYS A 197 9.86 -10.16 4.42
CA LYS A 197 10.54 -8.86 4.26
C LYS A 197 11.47 -8.50 5.41
N THR A 198 11.44 -9.21 6.52
CA THR A 198 12.35 -8.98 7.66
C THR A 198 13.59 -9.87 7.53
N THR A 199 14.77 -9.34 7.80
CA THR A 199 16.00 -10.13 7.77
C THR A 199 15.95 -11.29 8.77
N LEU A 200 16.57 -12.42 8.45
CA LEU A 200 16.61 -13.58 9.36
C LEU A 200 17.27 -13.23 10.70
N GLY A 201 18.30 -12.38 10.68
CA GLY A 201 18.95 -11.88 11.89
C GLY A 201 17.97 -11.11 12.79
N MET A 202 17.15 -10.23 12.21
CA MET A 202 16.14 -9.47 12.96
C MET A 202 14.99 -10.35 13.46
N LEU A 203 14.51 -11.31 12.66
CA LEU A 203 13.49 -12.29 13.10
C LEU A 203 14.00 -13.11 14.31
N ALA A 204 15.23 -13.58 14.25
CA ALA A 204 15.84 -14.31 15.36
C ALA A 204 16.00 -13.43 16.61
N LEU A 205 16.37 -12.15 16.44
CA LEU A 205 16.43 -11.18 17.55
C LEU A 205 15.03 -10.92 18.14
N CYS A 206 13.96 -10.86 17.34
CA CYS A 206 12.60 -10.76 17.84
C CYS A 206 12.22 -11.98 18.71
N VAL A 207 12.56 -13.19 18.27
CA VAL A 207 12.36 -14.41 19.08
C VAL A 207 13.16 -14.33 20.39
N LEU A 208 14.42 -13.91 20.34
CA LEU A 208 15.24 -13.73 21.55
C LEU A 208 14.68 -12.65 22.47
N ALA A 209 14.08 -11.58 21.94
CA ALA A 209 13.42 -10.55 22.74
C ALA A 209 12.24 -11.13 23.51
N VAL A 210 11.39 -11.94 22.85
CA VAL A 210 10.31 -12.66 23.54
C VAL A 210 10.85 -13.58 24.65
N VAL A 211 11.88 -14.36 24.35
CA VAL A 211 12.54 -15.22 25.35
C VAL A 211 13.10 -14.39 26.52
N ALA A 212 13.73 -13.26 26.25
CA ALA A 212 14.28 -12.39 27.29
C ALA A 212 13.18 -11.81 28.20
N VAL A 213 12.02 -11.46 27.64
CA VAL A 213 10.85 -11.02 28.42
C VAL A 213 10.30 -12.18 29.26
N VAL A 214 10.02 -13.33 28.67
CA VAL A 214 9.42 -14.49 29.36
C VAL A 214 10.33 -15.03 30.47
N THR A 215 11.65 -15.02 30.24
CA THR A 215 12.63 -15.46 31.25
C THR A 215 12.98 -14.39 32.28
N GLY A 216 12.34 -13.20 32.21
CA GLY A 216 12.59 -12.10 33.15
C GLY A 216 13.97 -11.43 33.04
N LYS A 217 14.71 -11.72 31.95
CA LYS A 217 16.02 -11.08 31.68
C LYS A 217 15.85 -9.66 31.19
N LEU A 218 14.86 -9.39 30.36
CA LEU A 218 14.44 -8.05 30.00
C LEU A 218 13.35 -7.58 30.98
N LYS A 219 13.69 -6.58 31.79
CA LYS A 219 12.83 -6.00 32.81
C LYS A 219 12.30 -4.65 32.35
N GLY A 220 11.30 -4.13 33.06
CA GLY A 220 10.69 -2.83 32.75
C GLY A 220 9.28 -3.01 32.18
N ALA A 221 8.34 -3.42 33.05
CA ALA A 221 6.95 -3.72 32.64
C ALA A 221 6.26 -2.51 31.96
N ARG A 222 6.58 -1.29 32.39
CA ARG A 222 6.05 -0.06 31.79
C ARG A 222 6.61 0.15 30.40
N GLU A 223 7.94 0.10 30.24
CA GLU A 223 8.65 0.27 28.98
C GLU A 223 8.18 -0.75 27.96
N LEU A 224 8.02 -2.02 28.39
CA LEU A 224 7.48 -3.09 27.54
C LEU A 224 6.04 -2.82 27.15
N ALA A 225 5.19 -2.34 28.05
CA ALA A 225 3.80 -2.00 27.73
C ALA A 225 3.73 -0.89 26.67
N PHE A 226 4.59 0.13 26.76
CA PHE A 226 4.66 1.26 25.81
C PHE A 226 5.20 0.85 24.42
N LEU A 227 5.86 -0.28 24.30
CA LEU A 227 6.28 -0.85 23.01
C LEU A 227 5.28 -1.90 22.49
N VAL A 228 4.82 -2.80 23.36
CA VAL A 228 4.02 -3.96 22.96
C VAL A 228 2.56 -3.57 22.70
N ILE A 229 1.93 -2.75 23.55
CA ILE A 229 0.51 -2.37 23.37
C ILE A 229 0.30 -1.64 22.05
N PRO A 230 1.06 -0.55 21.71
CA PRO A 230 0.92 0.08 20.42
C PRO A 230 1.25 -0.84 19.25
N GLY A 231 2.28 -1.69 19.38
CA GLY A 231 2.65 -2.67 18.34
C GLY A 231 1.53 -3.66 18.04
N VAL A 232 0.94 -4.26 19.07
CA VAL A 232 -0.17 -5.24 18.94
C VAL A 232 -1.42 -4.58 18.35
N VAL A 233 -1.77 -3.38 18.82
CA VAL A 233 -2.94 -2.65 18.29
C VAL A 233 -2.71 -2.29 16.83
N TYR A 234 -1.52 -1.78 16.49
CA TYR A 234 -1.20 -1.41 15.10
C TYR A 234 -1.26 -2.62 14.18
N LEU A 235 -0.60 -3.73 14.56
CA LEU A 235 -0.62 -4.97 13.79
C LEU A 235 -2.03 -5.53 13.67
N GLY A 236 -2.79 -5.58 14.76
CA GLY A 236 -4.16 -6.09 14.77
C GLY A 236 -5.08 -5.31 13.84
N VAL A 237 -4.97 -3.97 13.82
CA VAL A 237 -5.74 -3.14 12.89
C VAL A 237 -5.27 -3.33 11.45
N ALA A 238 -3.96 -3.43 11.21
CA ALA A 238 -3.42 -3.72 9.88
C ALA A 238 -3.95 -5.07 9.35
N MET A 239 -3.92 -6.12 10.17
CA MET A 239 -4.45 -7.45 9.83
C MET A 239 -5.98 -7.45 9.58
N ALA A 240 -6.72 -6.58 10.26
CA ALA A 240 -8.16 -6.42 10.06
C ALA A 240 -8.49 -5.49 8.86
N SER A 241 -7.50 -4.76 8.33
CA SER A 241 -7.68 -3.90 7.17
C SER A 241 -7.63 -4.71 5.88
N GLY A 242 -8.51 -4.40 4.93
CA GLY A 242 -8.44 -4.95 3.58
C GLY A 242 -7.34 -4.35 2.70
N MET A 243 -6.61 -3.35 3.17
CA MET A 243 -5.60 -2.64 2.38
C MET A 243 -4.22 -3.29 2.52
N ASN A 244 -3.94 -4.28 1.69
CA ASN A 244 -2.74 -5.12 1.74
C ASN A 244 -1.74 -4.72 0.64
N ILE A 245 -1.18 -3.51 0.73
CA ILE A 245 -0.34 -2.86 -0.28
C ILE A 245 1.12 -2.71 0.16
N GLY A 246 1.66 -3.71 0.84
CA GLY A 246 3.09 -3.81 1.12
C GLY A 246 3.53 -3.48 2.54
N ALA A 247 4.83 -3.73 2.79
CA ALA A 247 5.50 -3.54 4.08
C ALA A 247 5.42 -2.10 4.61
N ARG A 248 5.25 -1.12 3.73
CA ARG A 248 5.15 0.32 4.10
C ARG A 248 4.05 0.61 5.11
N HIS A 249 2.96 -0.16 5.07
CA HIS A 249 1.84 0.02 5.99
C HIS A 249 2.14 -0.38 7.43
N ILE A 250 3.17 -1.17 7.64
CA ILE A 250 3.60 -1.63 8.98
C ILE A 250 4.99 -1.11 9.38
N LEU A 251 5.53 -0.10 8.69
CA LEU A 251 6.84 0.49 9.04
C LEU A 251 6.97 0.92 10.51
N PRO A 252 5.93 1.48 11.18
CA PRO A 252 6.03 1.79 12.61
C PRO A 252 6.39 0.58 13.48
N LEU A 253 5.98 -0.64 13.07
CA LEU A 253 6.29 -1.87 13.81
C LEU A 253 7.78 -2.21 13.78
N TYR A 254 8.47 -1.96 12.67
CA TYR A 254 9.92 -2.19 12.56
C TYR A 254 10.70 -1.28 13.52
N ALA A 255 10.27 -0.02 13.69
CA ALA A 255 10.88 0.89 14.64
C ALA A 255 10.69 0.43 16.10
N LEU A 256 9.48 -0.02 16.48
CA LEU A 256 9.19 -0.59 17.80
C LEU A 256 9.99 -1.88 18.03
N ALA A 257 10.04 -2.75 17.04
CA ALA A 257 10.80 -4.01 17.10
C ALA A 257 12.31 -3.76 17.28
N ALA A 258 12.87 -2.77 16.58
CA ALA A 258 14.27 -2.40 16.73
C ALA A 258 14.61 -1.93 18.17
N ILE A 259 13.71 -1.19 18.81
CA ILE A 259 13.88 -0.76 20.22
C ILE A 259 13.79 -1.96 21.16
N LEU A 260 12.78 -2.80 20.99
CA LEU A 260 12.57 -4.00 21.81
C LEU A 260 13.76 -4.97 21.69
N CYS A 261 14.19 -5.26 20.47
CA CYS A 261 15.35 -6.11 20.21
C CYS A 261 16.65 -5.50 20.74
N GLY A 262 16.84 -4.18 20.59
CA GLY A 262 17.99 -3.47 21.16
C GLY A 262 18.07 -3.59 22.68
N GLY A 263 16.94 -3.48 23.37
CA GLY A 263 16.82 -3.72 24.81
C GLY A 263 17.16 -5.17 25.19
N ALA A 264 16.61 -6.14 24.44
CA ALA A 264 16.85 -7.56 24.66
C ALA A 264 18.33 -7.94 24.43
N VAL A 265 18.94 -7.44 23.35
CA VAL A 265 20.38 -7.60 23.08
C VAL A 265 21.22 -7.08 24.24
N SER A 266 20.91 -5.87 24.76
CA SER A 266 21.61 -5.32 25.89
C SER A 266 21.49 -6.21 27.13
N ALA A 267 20.27 -6.63 27.48
CA ALA A 267 20.02 -7.48 28.64
C ALA A 267 20.71 -8.85 28.55
N LEU A 268 20.64 -9.48 27.38
CA LEU A 268 21.23 -10.79 27.13
C LEU A 268 22.77 -10.72 27.09
N ALA A 269 23.34 -9.72 26.42
CA ALA A 269 24.79 -9.57 26.31
C ALA A 269 25.46 -9.33 27.67
N HIS A 270 24.80 -8.59 28.58
CA HIS A 270 25.26 -8.42 29.95
C HIS A 270 25.11 -9.69 30.80
N SER A 271 24.24 -10.63 30.43
CA SER A 271 24.02 -11.85 31.20
C SER A 271 25.12 -12.90 31.00
N SER A 272 25.74 -13.00 29.81
CA SER A 272 26.88 -13.87 29.56
C SER A 272 27.59 -13.56 28.24
N ARG A 273 28.89 -13.92 28.17
CA ARG A 273 29.71 -13.78 26.94
C ARG A 273 29.15 -14.60 25.77
N ARG A 274 28.51 -15.75 26.03
CA ARG A 274 27.88 -16.56 24.98
C ARG A 274 26.72 -15.81 24.31
N TRP A 275 25.85 -15.20 25.10
CA TRP A 275 24.76 -14.40 24.58
C TRP A 275 25.23 -13.15 23.84
N ALA A 276 26.33 -12.53 24.31
CA ALA A 276 26.94 -11.40 23.59
C ALA A 276 27.40 -11.81 22.18
N TRP A 277 28.02 -12.98 22.05
CA TRP A 277 28.40 -13.54 20.74
C TRP A 277 27.19 -13.88 19.86
N VAL A 278 26.18 -14.55 20.40
CA VAL A 278 24.95 -14.86 19.64
C VAL A 278 24.30 -13.59 19.12
N CYS A 279 24.08 -12.60 19.97
CA CYS A 279 23.51 -11.32 19.56
C CYS A 279 24.38 -10.60 18.52
N GLY A 280 25.71 -10.62 18.70
CA GLY A 280 26.65 -10.04 17.74
C GLY A 280 26.56 -10.67 16.35
N VAL A 281 26.48 -12.01 16.27
CA VAL A 281 26.32 -12.74 15.01
C VAL A 281 24.98 -12.40 14.35
N LEU A 282 23.87 -12.34 15.11
CA LEU A 282 22.56 -12.00 14.56
C LEU A 282 22.47 -10.57 14.05
N ILE A 283 23.11 -9.63 14.75
CA ILE A 283 23.22 -8.25 14.27
C ILE A 283 24.06 -8.18 13.00
N ALA A 284 25.19 -8.89 12.96
CA ALA A 284 26.03 -8.96 11.75
C ALA A 284 25.28 -9.58 10.57
N ALA A 285 24.49 -10.63 10.81
CA ALA A 285 23.63 -11.23 9.78
C ALA A 285 22.55 -10.24 9.29
N HIS A 286 21.90 -9.49 10.20
CA HIS A 286 20.95 -8.45 9.84
C HIS A 286 21.59 -7.37 8.96
N VAL A 287 22.72 -6.82 9.40
CA VAL A 287 23.45 -5.78 8.65
C VAL A 287 23.96 -6.31 7.31
N GLY A 288 24.54 -7.53 7.30
CA GLY A 288 25.04 -8.16 6.08
C GLY A 288 23.96 -8.41 5.04
N SER A 289 22.82 -8.94 5.45
CA SER A 289 21.66 -9.16 4.56
C SER A 289 21.12 -7.84 4.01
N SER A 290 21.03 -6.79 4.84
CA SER A 290 20.62 -5.46 4.39
C SER A 290 21.62 -4.87 3.38
N LEU A 291 22.91 -4.93 3.67
CA LEU A 291 23.94 -4.40 2.76
C LEU A 291 23.98 -5.16 1.41
N ALA A 292 23.70 -6.46 1.43
CA ALA A 292 23.61 -7.26 0.21
C ALA A 292 22.43 -6.85 -0.69
N ALA A 293 21.39 -6.23 -0.12
CA ALA A 293 20.25 -5.71 -0.88
C ALA A 293 20.47 -4.28 -1.40
N ALA A 294 21.52 -3.59 -0.93
CA ALA A 294 21.77 -2.20 -1.33
C ALA A 294 22.19 -2.10 -2.81
N PRO A 295 21.71 -1.06 -3.54
CA PRO A 295 20.80 0.01 -3.12
C PRO A 295 19.30 -0.35 -3.25
N ASN A 296 18.95 -1.55 -3.72
CA ASN A 296 17.61 -1.96 -4.14
C ASN A 296 16.82 -2.58 -2.98
N PHE A 297 16.50 -1.79 -1.96
CA PHE A 297 15.84 -2.25 -0.74
C PHE A 297 14.34 -2.57 -0.91
N ILE A 298 13.65 -1.95 -1.89
CA ILE A 298 12.21 -2.16 -2.10
C ILE A 298 11.88 -3.63 -2.39
N PRO A 299 12.54 -4.33 -3.33
CA PRO A 299 12.28 -5.75 -3.60
C PRO A 299 12.92 -6.69 -2.58
N TYR A 300 13.52 -6.18 -1.50
CA TYR A 300 14.15 -7.04 -0.50
C TYR A 300 13.22 -8.19 -0.07
N GLY A 301 13.75 -9.38 -0.05
CA GLY A 301 13.19 -10.57 0.58
C GLY A 301 14.31 -11.35 1.24
N ASN A 302 14.06 -11.97 2.39
CA ASN A 302 15.12 -12.69 3.08
C ASN A 302 15.45 -14.02 2.40
N GLU A 303 16.60 -14.56 2.77
CA GLU A 303 17.24 -15.70 2.12
C GLU A 303 16.41 -16.98 2.24
N ALA A 304 15.59 -17.13 3.30
CA ALA A 304 14.72 -18.29 3.49
C ALA A 304 13.61 -18.38 2.42
N TRP A 305 13.27 -17.26 1.80
CA TRP A 305 12.27 -17.16 0.73
C TRP A 305 12.90 -17.00 -0.67
N GLY A 306 14.20 -17.20 -0.78
CA GLY A 306 14.93 -17.13 -2.05
C GLY A 306 15.52 -15.76 -2.37
N GLY A 307 15.53 -14.83 -1.42
CA GLY A 307 16.13 -13.51 -1.57
C GLY A 307 15.31 -12.53 -2.42
N SER A 308 15.87 -11.33 -2.65
CA SER A 308 15.23 -10.23 -3.36
C SER A 308 14.77 -10.57 -4.77
N GLY A 309 15.53 -11.38 -5.50
CA GLY A 309 15.19 -11.81 -6.86
C GLY A 309 13.96 -12.73 -6.96
N ASN A 310 13.46 -13.26 -5.83
CA ASN A 310 12.29 -14.14 -5.80
C ASN A 310 11.05 -13.47 -5.20
N THR A 311 11.18 -12.28 -4.63
CA THR A 311 10.10 -11.60 -3.90
C THR A 311 8.88 -11.32 -4.78
N TYR A 312 9.08 -11.04 -6.08
CA TYR A 312 8.00 -10.80 -7.04
C TYR A 312 7.02 -11.99 -7.21
N LYS A 313 7.46 -13.21 -6.89
CA LYS A 313 6.60 -14.40 -6.88
C LYS A 313 5.74 -14.53 -5.63
N LEU A 314 6.12 -13.83 -4.57
CA LEU A 314 5.53 -13.96 -3.24
C LEU A 314 4.67 -12.76 -2.86
N LEU A 315 5.08 -11.56 -3.26
CA LEU A 315 4.45 -10.29 -2.93
C LEU A 315 4.43 -9.39 -4.16
N SER A 316 3.61 -8.35 -4.13
CA SER A 316 3.51 -7.31 -5.15
C SER A 316 3.42 -5.93 -4.53
N ASP A 317 3.07 -4.92 -5.33
CA ASP A 317 2.92 -3.52 -4.94
C ASP A 317 4.20 -3.03 -4.23
N ALA A 318 4.11 -2.08 -3.33
CA ALA A 318 5.23 -1.47 -2.62
C ALA A 318 6.13 -2.45 -1.81
N SER A 319 5.87 -3.74 -1.85
CA SER A 319 6.80 -4.76 -1.33
C SER A 319 7.85 -5.18 -2.33
N VAL A 320 7.68 -4.88 -3.62
CA VAL A 320 8.57 -5.34 -4.69
C VAL A 320 8.86 -4.24 -5.70
N ASP A 321 7.83 -3.53 -6.15
CA ASP A 321 7.91 -2.55 -7.21
C ASP A 321 7.19 -1.27 -6.79
N TRP A 322 7.92 -0.17 -6.80
CA TRP A 322 7.40 1.18 -6.60
C TRP A 322 7.99 2.12 -7.65
N ALA A 323 8.16 1.57 -8.87
CA ALA A 323 8.68 2.28 -10.03
C ALA A 323 10.12 2.82 -9.86
N GLN A 324 10.95 2.07 -9.16
CA GLN A 324 12.29 2.54 -8.81
C GLN A 324 13.40 2.12 -9.79
N GLN A 325 13.12 1.25 -10.81
CA GLN A 325 14.16 0.66 -11.66
C GLN A 325 14.37 1.35 -13.02
N LEU A 326 13.87 2.57 -13.27
CA LEU A 326 14.00 3.20 -14.60
C LEU A 326 15.45 3.40 -15.03
N TYR A 327 16.35 3.79 -14.13
CA TYR A 327 17.77 3.89 -14.46
C TYR A 327 18.39 2.55 -14.85
N GLN A 328 17.99 1.48 -14.18
CA GLN A 328 18.47 0.13 -14.44
C GLN A 328 17.90 -0.43 -15.75
N VAL A 329 16.64 -0.12 -16.07
CA VAL A 329 16.03 -0.46 -17.37
C VAL A 329 16.75 0.28 -18.48
N LYS A 330 17.07 1.58 -18.29
CA LYS A 330 17.88 2.31 -19.28
C LYS A 330 19.26 1.70 -19.46
N ALA A 331 19.92 1.34 -18.37
CA ALA A 331 21.23 0.67 -18.45
C ALA A 331 21.14 -0.70 -19.13
N TRP A 332 20.01 -1.42 -18.97
CA TRP A 332 19.73 -2.65 -19.69
C TRP A 332 19.58 -2.39 -21.19
N GLU A 333 18.77 -1.40 -21.60
CA GLU A 333 18.57 -1.01 -22.99
C GLU A 333 19.90 -0.62 -23.66
N ASP A 334 20.76 0.12 -22.97
CA ASP A 334 22.08 0.52 -23.46
C ASP A 334 23.03 -0.67 -23.72
N ARG A 335 22.84 -1.78 -23.00
CA ARG A 335 23.57 -3.05 -23.24
C ARG A 335 23.00 -3.85 -24.41
N HIS A 336 21.79 -3.53 -24.89
CA HIS A 336 21.10 -4.21 -25.98
C HIS A 336 20.80 -3.26 -27.15
N PRO A 337 21.81 -2.59 -27.73
CA PRO A 337 21.59 -1.57 -28.75
C PRO A 337 20.95 -2.15 -30.02
N GLY A 338 19.90 -1.49 -30.52
CA GLY A 338 19.20 -1.90 -31.73
C GLY A 338 18.25 -3.07 -31.57
N GLN A 339 18.07 -3.58 -30.39
CA GLN A 339 17.04 -4.58 -30.10
C GLN A 339 15.68 -3.90 -29.89
N GLU A 340 14.64 -4.51 -30.46
CA GLU A 340 13.27 -4.06 -30.23
C GLU A 340 12.79 -4.50 -28.84
N CYS A 341 12.26 -3.57 -28.06
CA CYS A 341 11.77 -3.83 -26.70
C CYS A 341 10.42 -3.19 -26.43
N TRP A 342 9.65 -3.87 -25.61
CA TRP A 342 8.31 -3.50 -25.16
C TRP A 342 8.31 -3.47 -23.63
N PHE A 343 7.74 -2.42 -23.03
CA PHE A 343 7.85 -2.21 -21.59
C PHE A 343 6.49 -1.89 -20.95
N ALA A 344 6.02 -2.80 -20.10
CA ALA A 344 4.92 -2.57 -19.18
C ALA A 344 5.47 -2.01 -17.87
N TYR A 345 5.19 -0.72 -17.62
CA TYR A 345 5.70 0.01 -16.47
C TYR A 345 4.57 0.61 -15.67
N PHE A 346 4.30 0.08 -14.50
CA PHE A 346 3.10 0.34 -13.73
C PHE A 346 2.89 1.81 -13.32
N ALA A 347 3.95 2.60 -13.17
CA ALA A 347 3.86 4.03 -12.85
C ALA A 347 3.96 4.95 -14.08
N ASN A 348 3.82 4.41 -15.28
CA ASN A 348 3.98 5.13 -16.55
C ASN A 348 3.19 6.46 -16.62
N PRO A 349 1.94 6.58 -16.15
CA PRO A 349 1.20 7.85 -16.21
C PRO A 349 1.77 8.96 -15.33
N VAL A 350 2.55 8.60 -14.33
CA VAL A 350 3.15 9.55 -13.36
C VAL A 350 4.55 9.97 -13.81
N VAL A 351 5.33 9.01 -14.31
CA VAL A 351 6.71 9.21 -14.77
C VAL A 351 6.91 8.46 -16.07
N GLU A 352 6.94 9.18 -17.18
CA GLU A 352 7.17 8.58 -18.49
C GLU A 352 8.60 8.02 -18.61
N PRO A 353 8.76 6.73 -18.99
CA PRO A 353 10.08 6.13 -19.20
C PRO A 353 10.97 6.90 -20.20
N SER A 354 10.37 7.55 -21.19
CA SER A 354 11.05 8.40 -22.17
C SER A 354 11.85 9.54 -21.54
N THR A 355 11.46 10.06 -20.37
CA THR A 355 12.20 11.09 -19.64
C THR A 355 13.56 10.59 -19.12
N TYR A 356 13.72 9.27 -18.98
CA TYR A 356 14.99 8.60 -18.66
C TYR A 356 15.77 8.17 -19.91
N GLY A 357 15.25 8.50 -21.11
CA GLY A 357 15.85 8.12 -22.39
C GLY A 357 15.58 6.67 -22.79
N ILE A 358 14.65 5.99 -22.14
CA ILE A 358 14.18 4.65 -22.49
C ILE A 358 13.36 4.76 -23.78
N LYS A 359 13.65 3.90 -24.75
CA LYS A 359 13.05 3.89 -26.10
C LYS A 359 12.16 2.68 -26.34
N CYS A 360 12.05 1.76 -25.38
CA CYS A 360 11.12 0.64 -25.48
C CYS A 360 9.70 1.13 -25.76
N HIS A 361 8.97 0.45 -26.62
CA HIS A 361 7.57 0.71 -26.85
C HIS A 361 6.76 0.46 -25.57
N THR A 362 5.78 1.31 -25.30
CA THR A 362 4.97 1.17 -24.11
C THR A 362 3.93 0.06 -24.28
N LEU A 363 3.78 -0.75 -23.24
CA LEU A 363 2.71 -1.71 -23.08
C LEU A 363 1.66 -1.19 -22.07
N PRO A 364 0.37 -1.57 -22.22
CA PRO A 364 -0.68 -1.09 -21.32
C PRO A 364 -0.47 -1.57 -19.89
N THR A 365 -0.74 -0.69 -18.94
CA THR A 365 -0.87 -0.97 -17.51
C THR A 365 -2.23 -0.48 -17.02
N ILE A 366 -2.65 -0.79 -15.81
CA ILE A 366 -3.91 -0.31 -15.27
C ILE A 366 -4.01 1.23 -15.30
N ASP A 367 -2.87 1.89 -15.22
CA ASP A 367 -2.79 3.36 -15.16
C ASP A 367 -2.56 4.01 -16.53
N THR A 368 -2.22 3.28 -17.60
CA THR A 368 -2.07 3.84 -18.97
C THR A 368 -3.37 4.36 -19.55
N PHE A 369 -4.46 4.02 -18.93
CA PHE A 369 -5.77 4.55 -19.21
C PHE A 369 -5.83 6.09 -19.35
N TRP A 370 -4.91 6.81 -18.75
CA TRP A 370 -4.81 8.27 -18.79
C TRP A 370 -3.84 8.80 -19.86
N MET A 371 -3.14 7.91 -20.56
CA MET A 371 -2.13 8.29 -21.54
C MET A 371 -2.75 8.38 -22.96
N SER A 372 -2.83 9.59 -23.50
CA SER A 372 -3.25 9.85 -24.86
C SER A 372 -2.05 9.89 -25.80
N GLY A 373 -2.09 9.13 -26.89
CA GLY A 373 -1.21 9.32 -28.05
C GLY A 373 -0.13 8.28 -28.31
N GLU A 374 -0.16 7.14 -27.63
CA GLU A 374 0.77 6.04 -27.91
C GLU A 374 0.34 5.22 -29.13
N SER A 375 1.33 4.65 -29.81
CA SER A 375 1.08 3.76 -30.95
C SER A 375 0.35 2.49 -30.48
N PRO A 376 -0.62 2.00 -31.24
CA PRO A 376 -1.33 0.77 -30.87
C PRO A 376 -0.37 -0.41 -30.72
N VAL A 377 -0.50 -1.14 -29.63
CA VAL A 377 0.27 -2.37 -29.37
C VAL A 377 -0.10 -3.43 -30.45
N PRO A 378 0.87 -4.08 -31.10
CA PRO A 378 0.58 -5.19 -32.02
C PRO A 378 0.15 -6.44 -31.24
N ALA A 379 -0.65 -7.28 -31.89
CA ALA A 379 -1.14 -8.53 -31.30
C ALA A 379 -0.04 -9.57 -31.08
N GLU A 380 0.99 -9.54 -31.90
CA GLU A 380 2.18 -10.39 -31.81
C GLU A 380 3.41 -9.51 -31.75
N VAL A 381 4.29 -9.83 -30.82
CA VAL A 381 5.53 -9.08 -30.56
C VAL A 381 6.69 -10.05 -30.59
N LYS A 382 7.77 -9.66 -31.28
CA LYS A 382 9.04 -10.38 -31.30
C LYS A 382 10.13 -9.51 -30.71
N GLY A 383 10.98 -10.11 -29.89
CA GLY A 383 12.10 -9.42 -29.22
C GLY A 383 11.97 -9.47 -27.71
N TYR A 384 12.25 -8.34 -27.07
CA TYR A 384 12.24 -8.26 -25.61
C TYR A 384 10.94 -7.66 -25.08
N VAL A 385 10.36 -8.34 -24.10
CA VAL A 385 9.22 -7.86 -23.31
C VAL A 385 9.68 -7.68 -21.88
N LEU A 386 9.65 -6.45 -21.40
CA LEU A 386 9.97 -6.06 -20.03
C LEU A 386 8.64 -5.82 -19.31
N VAL A 387 8.45 -6.48 -18.17
CA VAL A 387 7.23 -6.31 -17.37
C VAL A 387 7.63 -5.98 -15.93
N SER A 388 7.12 -4.88 -15.40
CA SER A 388 7.31 -4.56 -14.00
C SER A 388 6.62 -5.58 -13.10
N ALA A 389 7.17 -5.84 -11.93
CA ALA A 389 6.66 -6.86 -11.02
C ALA A 389 5.23 -6.56 -10.55
N GLY A 390 4.86 -5.29 -10.47
CA GLY A 390 3.50 -4.84 -10.20
C GLY A 390 2.51 -5.34 -11.25
N ASP A 391 2.77 -5.01 -12.52
CA ASP A 391 1.94 -5.44 -13.66
C ASP A 391 1.93 -6.97 -13.81
N LEU A 392 3.11 -7.60 -13.71
CA LEU A 392 3.24 -9.05 -13.83
C LEU A 392 2.39 -9.81 -12.81
N SER A 393 2.28 -9.29 -11.58
CA SER A 393 1.50 -9.92 -10.52
C SER A 393 0.01 -10.05 -10.86
N GLY A 394 -0.51 -9.16 -11.70
CA GLY A 394 -1.93 -9.03 -12.00
C GLY A 394 -2.76 -8.45 -10.86
N CYS A 395 -2.13 -7.98 -9.78
CA CYS A 395 -2.82 -7.44 -8.61
C CYS A 395 -3.60 -6.17 -8.92
N GLU A 396 -3.12 -5.36 -9.84
CA GLU A 396 -3.77 -4.12 -10.27
C GLU A 396 -4.98 -4.36 -11.17
N TRP A 397 -5.07 -5.55 -11.76
CA TRP A 397 -6.23 -5.97 -12.51
C TRP A 397 -7.24 -6.59 -11.53
N PRO A 398 -8.53 -6.24 -11.58
CA PRO A 398 -9.53 -6.74 -10.62
C PRO A 398 -9.64 -8.26 -10.53
N SER A 399 -9.07 -8.98 -11.50
CA SER A 399 -8.91 -10.42 -11.48
C SER A 399 -7.62 -10.79 -12.20
N GLY A 400 -6.87 -11.77 -11.69
CA GLY A 400 -5.69 -12.30 -12.37
C GLY A 400 -5.98 -12.77 -13.80
N LYS A 401 -7.21 -13.18 -14.08
CA LYS A 401 -7.67 -13.56 -15.45
C LYS A 401 -7.75 -12.39 -16.43
N LEU A 402 -7.75 -11.16 -15.94
CA LEU A 402 -7.70 -9.95 -16.78
C LEU A 402 -6.28 -9.47 -17.04
N ASN A 403 -5.28 -10.05 -16.35
CA ASN A 403 -3.88 -9.69 -16.52
C ASN A 403 -3.42 -9.94 -17.98
N PRO A 404 -3.03 -8.90 -18.73
CA PRO A 404 -2.55 -9.05 -20.11
C PRO A 404 -1.19 -9.77 -20.20
N TYR A 405 -0.47 -9.89 -19.07
CA TYR A 405 0.85 -10.51 -18.97
C TYR A 405 0.83 -11.87 -18.23
N GLU A 406 -0.34 -12.48 -18.07
CA GLU A 406 -0.50 -13.77 -17.40
C GLU A 406 0.42 -14.86 -18.02
N ALA A 407 0.58 -14.86 -19.34
CA ALA A 407 1.45 -15.79 -20.03
C ALA A 407 2.92 -15.67 -19.58
N CYS A 408 3.38 -14.46 -19.27
CA CYS A 408 4.75 -14.23 -18.79
C CYS A 408 4.99 -14.78 -17.37
N GLN A 409 3.95 -14.94 -16.55
CA GLN A 409 4.09 -15.51 -15.20
C GLN A 409 4.58 -16.97 -15.24
N ALA A 410 4.22 -17.72 -16.27
CA ALA A 410 4.62 -19.12 -16.45
C ALA A 410 6.05 -19.27 -17.02
N LEU A 411 6.62 -18.20 -17.55
CA LEU A 411 7.93 -18.21 -18.18
C LEU A 411 9.03 -17.92 -17.14
N LYS A 412 10.21 -18.46 -17.41
CA LYS A 412 11.41 -18.03 -16.66
C LYS A 412 11.93 -16.75 -17.32
N PRO A 413 12.08 -15.64 -16.57
CA PRO A 413 12.68 -14.45 -17.14
C PRO A 413 14.14 -14.68 -17.53
N GLU A 414 14.59 -14.08 -18.62
CA GLU A 414 15.98 -14.07 -19.06
C GLU A 414 16.85 -13.29 -18.08
N GLU A 415 16.37 -12.11 -17.69
CA GLU A 415 17.00 -11.26 -16.69
C GLU A 415 15.94 -10.74 -15.68
N ASN A 416 16.37 -10.56 -14.45
CA ASN A 416 15.59 -9.89 -13.42
C ASN A 416 16.33 -8.61 -13.03
N ILE A 417 15.83 -7.48 -13.50
CA ILE A 417 16.42 -6.17 -13.23
C ILE A 417 16.10 -5.78 -11.79
N ASP A 418 17.04 -6.04 -10.91
CA ASP A 418 17.04 -5.64 -9.49
C ASP A 418 15.74 -5.99 -8.72
N GLY A 419 15.08 -7.08 -9.09
CA GLY A 419 13.89 -7.58 -8.42
C GLY A 419 12.56 -6.91 -8.81
N GLY A 420 12.58 -5.81 -9.56
CA GLY A 420 11.40 -5.01 -9.87
C GLY A 420 10.94 -5.06 -11.34
N VAL A 421 11.81 -5.43 -12.28
CA VAL A 421 11.43 -5.59 -13.70
C VAL A 421 11.96 -6.91 -14.24
N LEU A 422 11.08 -7.68 -14.88
CA LEU A 422 11.37 -9.00 -15.44
C LEU A 422 11.50 -8.86 -16.96
N VAL A 423 12.57 -9.42 -17.52
CA VAL A 423 12.88 -9.38 -18.95
C VAL A 423 12.65 -10.75 -19.55
N TYR A 424 11.92 -10.79 -20.65
CA TYR A 424 11.64 -12.00 -21.42
C TYR A 424 12.07 -11.77 -22.86
N GLU A 425 12.71 -12.77 -23.49
CA GLU A 425 13.06 -12.76 -24.91
C GLU A 425 12.29 -13.83 -25.65
N GLY A 426 11.69 -13.49 -26.80
CA GLY A 426 10.94 -14.45 -27.59
C GLY A 426 9.94 -13.85 -28.56
N GLU A 427 8.96 -14.69 -28.90
CA GLU A 427 7.77 -14.29 -29.65
C GLU A 427 6.58 -14.43 -28.71
N PHE A 428 5.83 -13.34 -28.55
CA PHE A 428 4.75 -13.23 -27.57
C PHE A 428 3.42 -12.94 -28.25
N ASP A 429 2.41 -13.72 -27.90
CA ASP A 429 1.02 -13.39 -28.19
C ASP A 429 0.52 -12.38 -27.15
N LEU A 430 0.43 -11.13 -27.57
CA LEU A 430 -0.05 -10.02 -26.75
C LEU A 430 -1.43 -9.52 -27.17
N ARG A 431 -2.27 -10.37 -27.79
CA ARG A 431 -3.63 -9.98 -28.23
C ARG A 431 -4.44 -9.34 -27.12
N ARG A 432 -4.36 -9.86 -25.89
CA ARG A 432 -5.05 -9.26 -24.75
C ARG A 432 -4.54 -7.83 -24.44
N ALA A 433 -3.23 -7.60 -24.45
CA ALA A 433 -2.65 -6.27 -24.26
C ALA A 433 -2.99 -5.34 -25.44
N ALA A 434 -2.98 -5.86 -26.66
CA ALA A 434 -3.31 -5.12 -27.86
C ALA A 434 -4.80 -4.71 -27.91
N GLY A 435 -5.71 -5.61 -27.55
CA GLY A 435 -7.12 -5.32 -27.41
C GLY A 435 -7.40 -4.32 -26.30
N LEU A 436 -6.73 -4.47 -25.15
CA LEU A 436 -6.84 -3.56 -24.02
C LEU A 436 -6.38 -2.14 -24.38
N SER A 437 -5.24 -1.98 -25.03
CA SER A 437 -4.72 -0.67 -25.49
C SER A 437 -5.74 0.09 -26.33
N ARG A 438 -6.44 -0.60 -27.24
CA ARG A 438 -7.49 0.01 -28.05
C ARG A 438 -8.77 0.29 -27.28
N ALA A 439 -9.14 -0.61 -26.35
CA ALA A 439 -10.29 -0.41 -25.48
C ALA A 439 -10.09 0.82 -24.58
N GLU A 440 -8.91 0.99 -24.01
CA GLU A 440 -8.55 2.16 -23.20
C GLU A 440 -8.64 3.46 -24.01
N ALA A 441 -8.09 3.47 -25.22
CA ALA A 441 -8.21 4.63 -26.12
C ALA A 441 -9.68 4.93 -26.49
N ALA A 442 -10.48 3.90 -26.69
CA ALA A 442 -11.92 4.04 -26.94
C ALA A 442 -12.65 4.61 -25.70
N PHE A 443 -12.36 4.13 -24.48
CA PHE A 443 -12.94 4.67 -23.26
C PHE A 443 -12.59 6.15 -23.03
N GLN A 444 -11.36 6.56 -23.31
CA GLN A 444 -10.96 7.97 -23.20
C GLN A 444 -11.79 8.86 -24.13
N LEU A 445 -11.95 8.46 -25.40
CA LEU A 445 -12.79 9.18 -26.35
C LEU A 445 -14.25 9.19 -25.92
N PHE A 446 -14.77 8.05 -25.46
CA PHE A 446 -16.12 7.93 -24.96
C PHE A 446 -16.41 8.91 -23.78
N TRP A 447 -15.54 8.93 -22.78
CA TRP A 447 -15.73 9.81 -21.61
C TRP A 447 -15.52 11.29 -21.89
N THR A 448 -14.77 11.61 -22.93
CA THR A 448 -14.67 13.00 -23.42
C THR A 448 -15.81 13.40 -24.37
N GLY A 449 -16.84 12.56 -24.50
CA GLY A 449 -18.02 12.81 -25.33
C GLY A 449 -17.83 12.57 -26.83
N LYS A 450 -16.74 11.94 -27.24
CA LYS A 450 -16.39 11.60 -28.64
C LYS A 450 -16.72 10.14 -28.97
N ALA A 451 -17.93 9.70 -28.67
CA ALA A 451 -18.35 8.31 -28.86
C ALA A 451 -18.26 7.82 -30.32
N GLY A 452 -18.45 8.74 -31.28
CA GLY A 452 -18.29 8.44 -32.70
C GLY A 452 -16.85 8.04 -33.08
N ASP A 453 -15.86 8.70 -32.47
CA ASP A 453 -14.44 8.40 -32.68
C ASP A 453 -14.00 7.18 -31.86
N ALA A 454 -14.65 6.91 -30.73
CA ALA A 454 -14.40 5.74 -29.88
C ALA A 454 -14.82 4.41 -30.55
N LEU A 455 -15.93 4.41 -31.28
CA LEU A 455 -16.54 3.20 -31.84
C LEU A 455 -15.63 2.41 -32.79
N PRO A 456 -14.89 3.00 -33.73
CA PRO A 456 -13.93 2.27 -34.56
C PRO A 456 -12.85 1.57 -33.73
N LEU A 457 -12.29 2.23 -32.75
CA LEU A 457 -11.26 1.67 -31.87
C LEU A 457 -11.79 0.52 -31.01
N ALA A 458 -13.01 0.67 -30.49
CA ALA A 458 -13.66 -0.39 -29.72
C ALA A 458 -13.97 -1.64 -30.61
N ARG A 459 -14.34 -1.45 -31.86
CA ARG A 459 -14.50 -2.56 -32.81
C ARG A 459 -13.18 -3.25 -33.11
N GLU A 460 -12.11 -2.49 -33.28
CA GLU A 460 -10.76 -3.02 -33.44
C GLU A 460 -10.31 -3.81 -32.22
N ALA A 461 -10.58 -3.29 -31.00
CA ALA A 461 -10.29 -3.99 -29.76
C ALA A 461 -10.94 -5.38 -29.70
N VAL A 462 -12.23 -5.48 -30.03
CA VAL A 462 -12.97 -6.75 -30.05
C VAL A 462 -12.50 -7.66 -31.21
N ALA A 463 -12.10 -7.11 -32.33
CA ALA A 463 -11.55 -7.91 -33.42
C ALA A 463 -10.22 -8.59 -33.06
N ILE A 464 -9.40 -7.93 -32.22
CA ILE A 464 -8.11 -8.45 -31.76
C ILE A 464 -8.28 -9.39 -30.57
N ASP A 465 -9.12 -9.03 -29.59
CA ASP A 465 -9.39 -9.81 -28.36
C ASP A 465 -10.89 -10.14 -28.25
N PRO A 466 -11.39 -11.08 -29.05
CA PRO A 466 -12.80 -11.47 -29.01
C PRO A 466 -13.19 -12.05 -27.64
N GLY A 467 -14.25 -11.49 -27.07
CA GLY A 467 -14.68 -11.86 -25.70
C GLY A 467 -13.83 -11.24 -24.59
N GLY A 468 -12.88 -10.38 -24.91
CA GLY A 468 -12.16 -9.59 -23.92
C GLY A 468 -13.13 -8.66 -23.18
N LEU A 469 -13.22 -8.79 -21.84
CA LEU A 469 -14.22 -8.09 -21.03
C LEU A 469 -14.21 -6.57 -21.25
N LEU A 470 -13.03 -5.96 -21.24
CA LEU A 470 -12.90 -4.51 -21.41
C LEU A 470 -13.09 -4.08 -22.86
N ALA A 471 -12.65 -4.87 -23.83
CA ALA A 471 -12.89 -4.63 -25.26
C ALA A 471 -14.38 -4.64 -25.58
N GLU A 472 -15.10 -5.68 -25.15
CA GLU A 472 -16.55 -5.79 -25.33
C GLU A 472 -17.33 -4.71 -24.58
N THR A 473 -16.88 -4.31 -23.39
CA THR A 473 -17.51 -3.21 -22.64
C THR A 473 -17.33 -1.89 -23.39
N ALA A 474 -16.13 -1.59 -23.89
CA ALA A 474 -15.85 -0.37 -24.66
C ALA A 474 -16.70 -0.32 -25.95
N LEU A 475 -16.85 -1.46 -26.64
CA LEU A 475 -17.71 -1.56 -27.83
C LEU A 475 -19.18 -1.30 -27.47
N GLY A 476 -19.68 -1.93 -26.42
CA GLY A 476 -21.05 -1.75 -25.97
C GLY A 476 -21.37 -0.30 -25.61
N ASP A 477 -20.49 0.36 -24.84
CA ASP A 477 -20.66 1.74 -24.41
C ASP A 477 -20.63 2.72 -25.61
N SER A 478 -19.66 2.54 -26.51
CA SER A 478 -19.52 3.39 -27.70
C SER A 478 -20.67 3.20 -28.69
N ALA A 479 -21.12 1.96 -28.91
CA ALA A 479 -22.23 1.64 -29.78
C ALA A 479 -23.56 2.17 -29.22
N ALA A 480 -23.80 2.06 -27.91
CA ALA A 480 -24.99 2.59 -27.27
C ALA A 480 -25.07 4.13 -27.42
N ALA A 481 -23.95 4.82 -27.16
CA ALA A 481 -23.89 6.27 -27.27
C ALA A 481 -24.05 6.79 -28.71
N THR A 482 -23.73 5.97 -29.72
CA THR A 482 -23.92 6.28 -31.15
C THR A 482 -25.24 5.75 -31.71
N GLY A 483 -26.14 5.21 -30.87
CA GLY A 483 -27.46 4.73 -31.24
C GLY A 483 -27.52 3.33 -31.88
N GLN A 484 -26.42 2.60 -31.89
CA GLN A 484 -26.30 1.24 -32.44
C GLN A 484 -26.70 0.17 -31.42
N LYS A 485 -27.99 0.15 -31.07
CA LYS A 485 -28.54 -0.63 -29.95
C LYS A 485 -28.26 -2.13 -30.04
N GLU A 486 -28.40 -2.74 -31.19
CA GLU A 486 -28.21 -4.19 -31.35
C GLU A 486 -26.73 -4.57 -31.15
N GLU A 487 -25.80 -3.77 -31.67
CA GLU A 487 -24.38 -3.99 -31.49
C GLU A 487 -24.01 -3.81 -30.00
N ALA A 488 -24.53 -2.76 -29.33
CA ALA A 488 -24.32 -2.54 -27.93
C ALA A 488 -24.81 -3.71 -27.07
N ARG A 489 -26.03 -4.20 -27.34
CA ARG A 489 -26.60 -5.35 -26.63
C ARG A 489 -25.73 -6.60 -26.78
N LYS A 490 -25.30 -6.90 -28.03
CA LYS A 490 -24.44 -8.06 -28.32
C LYS A 490 -23.11 -7.95 -27.54
N ALA A 491 -22.46 -6.79 -27.60
CA ALA A 491 -21.19 -6.56 -26.95
C ALA A 491 -21.32 -6.66 -25.41
N TRP A 492 -22.29 -6.00 -24.77
CA TRP A 492 -22.50 -6.13 -23.33
C TRP A 492 -22.91 -7.55 -22.90
N THR A 493 -23.60 -8.30 -23.74
CA THR A 493 -23.91 -9.72 -23.45
C THR A 493 -22.63 -10.55 -23.45
N SER A 494 -21.74 -10.37 -24.41
CA SER A 494 -20.43 -11.01 -24.48
C SER A 494 -19.56 -10.62 -23.27
N ALA A 495 -19.52 -9.32 -22.93
CA ALA A 495 -18.84 -8.83 -21.74
C ALA A 495 -19.37 -9.48 -20.47
N LEU A 496 -20.70 -9.59 -20.31
CA LEU A 496 -21.34 -10.22 -19.16
C LEU A 496 -21.00 -11.70 -19.03
N GLU A 497 -20.97 -12.44 -20.14
CA GLU A 497 -20.54 -13.84 -20.17
C GLU A 497 -19.08 -13.99 -19.71
N SER A 498 -18.20 -13.07 -20.14
CA SER A 498 -16.80 -13.05 -19.71
C SER A 498 -16.65 -12.65 -18.25
N ALA A 499 -17.41 -11.64 -17.78
CA ALA A 499 -17.43 -11.24 -16.39
C ALA A 499 -17.86 -12.37 -15.44
N ARG A 500 -18.86 -13.17 -15.84
CA ARG A 500 -19.34 -14.32 -15.05
C ARG A 500 -18.34 -15.48 -14.95
N LYS A 501 -17.28 -15.50 -15.77
CA LYS A 501 -16.20 -16.49 -15.68
C LYS A 501 -15.09 -16.07 -14.73
N LEU A 502 -15.11 -14.82 -14.23
CA LEU A 502 -14.16 -14.33 -13.24
C LEU A 502 -14.41 -14.98 -11.87
N GLU A 503 -13.47 -14.81 -10.94
CA GLU A 503 -13.67 -15.20 -9.55
C GLU A 503 -14.88 -14.45 -8.96
N PRO A 504 -15.65 -15.06 -8.04
CA PRO A 504 -16.89 -14.47 -7.50
C PRO A 504 -16.71 -13.03 -6.98
N ASP A 505 -15.59 -12.77 -6.34
CA ASP A 505 -15.29 -11.45 -5.78
C ASP A 505 -15.02 -10.39 -6.87
N ALA A 506 -14.42 -10.78 -8.00
CA ALA A 506 -14.19 -9.90 -9.15
C ALA A 506 -15.49 -9.64 -9.93
N GLN A 507 -16.43 -10.60 -9.93
CA GLN A 507 -17.73 -10.43 -10.60
C GLN A 507 -18.51 -9.23 -10.03
N VAL A 508 -18.35 -8.92 -8.73
CA VAL A 508 -19.05 -7.80 -8.08
C VAL A 508 -18.74 -6.46 -8.75
N SER A 509 -17.57 -6.32 -9.36
CA SER A 509 -17.17 -5.08 -10.05
C SER A 509 -17.80 -4.89 -11.43
N TYR A 510 -18.15 -5.96 -12.11
CA TYR A 510 -18.56 -5.90 -13.53
C TYR A 510 -19.99 -6.37 -13.77
N VAL A 511 -20.41 -7.48 -13.14
CA VAL A 511 -21.71 -8.10 -13.44
C VAL A 511 -22.89 -7.17 -13.18
N PRO A 512 -22.99 -6.47 -12.03
CA PRO A 512 -24.14 -5.59 -11.74
C PRO A 512 -24.26 -4.43 -12.75
N GLU A 513 -23.12 -3.85 -13.14
CA GLU A 513 -23.09 -2.74 -14.08
C GLU A 513 -23.56 -3.18 -15.48
N LEU A 514 -23.04 -4.31 -15.98
CA LEU A 514 -23.40 -4.86 -17.28
C LEU A 514 -24.88 -5.29 -17.33
N GLU A 515 -25.39 -5.91 -16.28
CA GLU A 515 -26.81 -6.25 -16.16
C GLU A 515 -27.71 -4.99 -16.13
N GLU A 516 -27.25 -3.92 -15.47
CA GLU A 516 -27.98 -2.66 -15.46
C GLU A 516 -27.99 -2.00 -16.86
N LYS A 517 -26.86 -2.00 -17.56
CA LYS A 517 -26.76 -1.50 -18.94
C LYS A 517 -27.71 -2.24 -19.86
N LEU A 518 -27.71 -3.59 -19.81
CA LEU A 518 -28.63 -4.42 -20.60
C LEU A 518 -30.11 -4.22 -20.25
N ARG A 519 -30.45 -3.97 -18.99
CA ARG A 519 -31.82 -3.71 -18.56
C ARG A 519 -32.36 -2.36 -19.02
N LYS A 520 -31.49 -1.36 -19.18
CA LYS A 520 -31.86 0.00 -19.61
C LYS A 520 -32.03 0.13 -21.13
N MET A 521 -31.67 -0.88 -21.90
CA MET A 521 -31.86 -0.93 -23.35
C MET A 521 -33.25 -1.42 -23.76
#